data_8cb5cace36ca4f3cc01a93f71f1993c4
#
_entry.id   8cb5cace36ca4f3cc01a93f71f1993c4
#
_cell.length_a   1.000
_cell.length_b   1.000
_cell.length_c   1.000
_cell.angle_alpha   90.00
_cell.angle_beta   90.00
_cell.angle_gamma   90.00
#
_symmetry.space_group_name_H-M   'P 1'
#
loop_
_entity.id
_entity.type
_entity.pdbx_description
1 polymer ?
#
loop_
_entity_poly.entity_id
_entity_poly.type
_entity_poly.pdbx_seq_one_letter_code
_entity_poly.pdbx_strand_id
1 'polypeptide(L)'
;LDGTPWATDKDGFILCLLAAEMTAVTGQDPAQRYHALTEKFGTPHYKRIDVAATLAQKQVLSSMTADAVTADSIAGETIISKQTHAPGNGAAIGGLKVSTENGWFAARPSGTENVYKIYAESFISAEHLDRLLADAQALVESVIA
;
A
#
# COMPACT_ATOMS: atom_id res chain seq x y z
N LEU A 1 -27.21 -9.03 -18.71
CA LEU A 1 -25.97 -9.36 -17.97
C LEU A 1 -26.33 -10.44 -16.96
N ASP A 2 -25.59 -11.53 -16.91
CA ASP A 2 -25.84 -12.71 -16.08
C ASP A 2 -25.32 -12.59 -14.64
N GLY A 3 -24.75 -11.43 -14.29
CA GLY A 3 -24.15 -11.16 -12.96
C GLY A 3 -22.77 -11.77 -12.75
N THR A 4 -22.19 -12.43 -13.74
CA THR A 4 -20.82 -12.93 -13.62
C THR A 4 -19.83 -11.78 -13.80
N PRO A 5 -18.74 -11.70 -12.97
CA PRO A 5 -17.72 -10.70 -13.17
C PRO A 5 -16.99 -10.97 -14.49
N TRP A 6 -16.86 -9.91 -15.29
CA TRP A 6 -16.10 -9.93 -16.52
C TRP A 6 -14.92 -8.95 -16.37
N ALA A 7 -13.79 -9.46 -16.01
CA ALA A 7 -12.55 -8.70 -15.91
C ALA A 7 -11.35 -9.62 -16.06
N THR A 8 -10.29 -9.13 -16.68
CA THR A 8 -8.98 -9.75 -16.66
C THR A 8 -8.12 -9.15 -15.55
N ASP A 9 -7.03 -9.82 -15.17
CA ASP A 9 -6.13 -9.37 -14.10
C ASP A 9 -5.61 -7.92 -14.32
N LYS A 10 -5.42 -7.52 -15.58
CA LYS A 10 -4.93 -6.18 -15.95
C LYS A 10 -5.68 -5.70 -17.20
N ASP A 11 -6.84 -5.10 -16.98
CA ASP A 11 -7.69 -4.61 -18.06
C ASP A 11 -7.79 -3.07 -18.04
N GLY A 12 -6.96 -2.40 -18.85
CA GLY A 12 -6.98 -0.95 -19.00
C GLY A 12 -8.21 -0.44 -19.75
N PHE A 13 -8.83 -1.23 -20.62
CA PHE A 13 -10.01 -0.80 -21.38
C PHE A 13 -11.23 -0.61 -20.50
N ILE A 14 -11.46 -1.48 -19.52
CA ILE A 14 -12.56 -1.34 -18.55
C ILE A 14 -12.40 -0.03 -17.77
N LEU A 15 -11.20 0.32 -17.33
CA LEU A 15 -10.95 1.56 -16.61
C LEU A 15 -11.17 2.79 -17.49
N CYS A 16 -10.77 2.75 -18.76
CA CYS A 16 -11.03 3.83 -19.72
C CYS A 16 -12.53 4.02 -19.96
N LEU A 17 -13.28 2.93 -20.14
CA LEU A 17 -14.74 2.97 -20.33
C LEU A 17 -15.42 3.52 -19.08
N LEU A 18 -15.02 3.08 -17.89
CA LEU A 18 -15.55 3.57 -16.62
C LEU A 18 -15.29 5.07 -16.43
N ALA A 19 -14.08 5.57 -16.78
CA ALA A 19 -13.77 6.99 -16.73
C ALA A 19 -14.62 7.82 -17.69
N ALA A 20 -14.86 7.31 -18.90
CA ALA A 20 -15.73 7.95 -19.88
C ALA A 20 -17.18 7.97 -19.41
N GLU A 21 -17.71 6.87 -18.88
CA GLU A 21 -19.07 6.76 -18.35
C GLU A 21 -19.24 7.70 -17.13
N MET A 22 -18.29 7.70 -16.21
CA MET A 22 -18.28 8.60 -15.06
C MET A 22 -18.39 10.06 -15.49
N THR A 23 -17.59 10.46 -16.47
CA THR A 23 -17.61 11.83 -17.02
C THR A 23 -18.94 12.14 -17.69
N ALA A 24 -19.46 11.23 -18.50
CA ALA A 24 -20.73 11.42 -19.22
C ALA A 24 -21.94 11.53 -18.27
N VAL A 25 -21.98 10.70 -17.22
CA VAL A 25 -23.10 10.66 -16.27
C VAL A 25 -23.06 11.81 -15.26
N THR A 26 -21.87 12.16 -14.78
CA THR A 26 -21.71 13.12 -13.66
C THR A 26 -21.33 14.53 -14.11
N GLY A 27 -20.87 14.72 -15.34
CA GLY A 27 -20.28 15.98 -15.83
C GLY A 27 -18.92 16.28 -15.22
N GLN A 28 -18.33 15.36 -14.45
CA GLN A 28 -17.05 15.51 -13.77
C GLN A 28 -16.07 14.42 -14.24
N ASP A 29 -14.85 14.81 -14.55
CA ASP A 29 -13.80 13.85 -14.85
C ASP A 29 -13.31 13.10 -13.59
N PRO A 30 -12.53 12.02 -13.74
CA PRO A 30 -12.03 11.25 -12.59
C PRO A 30 -11.21 12.07 -11.59
N ALA A 31 -10.45 13.10 -12.04
CA ALA A 31 -9.67 13.94 -11.15
C ALA A 31 -10.57 14.84 -10.29
N GLN A 32 -11.59 15.44 -10.87
CA GLN A 32 -12.59 16.24 -10.15
C GLN A 32 -13.33 15.37 -9.11
N ARG A 33 -13.68 14.13 -9.47
CA ARG A 33 -14.29 13.17 -8.54
C ARG A 33 -13.35 12.80 -7.41
N TYR A 34 -12.08 12.57 -7.72
CA TYR A 34 -11.06 12.29 -6.72
C TYR A 34 -10.88 13.45 -5.73
N HIS A 35 -10.84 14.71 -6.23
CA HIS A 35 -10.78 15.89 -5.37
C HIS A 35 -11.96 15.96 -4.40
N ALA A 36 -13.17 15.74 -4.86
CA ALA A 36 -14.34 15.72 -3.98
C ALA A 36 -14.24 14.63 -2.88
N LEU A 37 -13.59 13.50 -3.16
CA LEU A 37 -13.32 12.48 -2.16
C LEU A 37 -12.26 12.93 -1.16
N THR A 38 -11.18 13.60 -1.61
CA THR A 38 -10.12 14.09 -0.70
C THR A 38 -10.63 15.21 0.21
N GLU A 39 -11.57 16.04 -0.24
CA GLU A 39 -12.24 17.02 0.63
C GLU A 39 -13.05 16.35 1.75
N LYS A 40 -13.64 15.20 1.47
CA LYS A 40 -14.49 14.47 2.42
C LYS A 40 -13.69 13.57 3.37
N PHE A 41 -12.65 12.89 2.88
CA PHE A 41 -11.94 11.83 3.58
C PHE A 41 -10.52 12.18 3.99
N GLY A 42 -10.04 13.39 3.65
CA GLY A 42 -8.67 13.83 3.82
C GLY A 42 -7.82 13.61 2.57
N THR A 43 -6.78 14.42 2.42
CA THR A 43 -5.86 14.35 1.29
C THR A 43 -4.74 13.38 1.59
N PRO A 44 -4.60 12.27 0.85
CA PRO A 44 -3.51 11.34 1.05
C PRO A 44 -2.20 11.87 0.45
N HIS A 45 -1.12 11.71 1.18
CA HIS A 45 0.25 11.85 0.71
C HIS A 45 0.80 10.45 0.50
N TYR A 46 1.11 10.08 -0.74
CA TYR A 46 1.51 8.73 -1.13
C TYR A 46 2.88 8.71 -1.79
N LYS A 47 3.68 7.71 -1.45
CA LYS A 47 4.97 7.48 -2.12
C LYS A 47 5.33 5.99 -2.10
N ARG A 48 6.02 5.55 -3.15
CA ARG A 48 6.66 4.23 -3.22
C ARG A 48 8.18 4.41 -3.30
N ILE A 49 8.90 3.57 -2.59
CA ILE A 49 10.34 3.42 -2.76
C ILE A 49 10.69 1.97 -3.12
N ASP A 50 11.71 1.81 -3.94
CA ASP A 50 12.25 0.52 -4.35
C ASP A 50 13.66 0.41 -3.75
N VAL A 51 13.91 -0.64 -2.95
CA VAL A 51 15.17 -0.83 -2.23
C VAL A 51 15.83 -2.12 -2.71
N ALA A 52 17.13 -2.07 -3.01
CA ALA A 52 17.89 -3.23 -3.46
C ALA A 52 17.86 -4.35 -2.42
N ALA A 53 17.63 -5.58 -2.85
CA ALA A 53 17.58 -6.75 -1.97
C ALA A 53 18.09 -8.00 -2.69
N THR A 54 18.80 -8.84 -1.95
CA THR A 54 19.20 -10.18 -2.39
C THR A 54 18.02 -11.13 -2.42
N LEU A 55 18.16 -12.26 -3.08
CA LEU A 55 17.13 -13.30 -3.09
C LEU A 55 16.82 -13.80 -1.67
N ALA A 56 17.84 -13.97 -0.82
CA ALA A 56 17.67 -14.40 0.56
C ALA A 56 16.82 -13.39 1.37
N GLN A 57 17.13 -12.11 1.28
CA GLN A 57 16.36 -11.04 1.93
C GLN A 57 14.90 -11.00 1.45
N LYS A 58 14.68 -11.18 0.15
CA LYS A 58 13.32 -11.27 -0.42
C LYS A 58 12.54 -12.46 0.11
N GLN A 59 13.20 -13.61 0.31
CA GLN A 59 12.58 -14.80 0.91
C GLN A 59 12.19 -14.57 2.37
N VAL A 60 13.08 -13.95 3.17
CA VAL A 60 12.76 -13.59 4.56
C VAL A 60 11.55 -12.66 4.61
N LEU A 61 11.53 -11.58 3.82
CA LEU A 61 10.41 -10.64 3.77
C LEU A 61 9.09 -11.32 3.34
N SER A 62 9.15 -12.23 2.37
CA SER A 62 7.98 -12.95 1.86
C SER A 62 7.35 -13.90 2.89
N SER A 63 8.17 -14.47 3.79
CA SER A 63 7.76 -15.45 4.80
C SER A 63 7.66 -14.91 6.22
N MET A 64 7.88 -13.59 6.40
CA MET A 64 7.86 -12.99 7.74
C MET A 64 6.47 -13.07 8.37
N THR A 65 6.46 -13.13 9.70
CA THR A 65 5.24 -13.07 10.49
C THR A 65 5.05 -11.69 11.10
N ALA A 66 3.83 -11.35 11.52
CA ALA A 66 3.54 -10.09 12.18
C ALA A 66 4.36 -9.89 13.48
N ASP A 67 4.67 -10.98 14.17
CA ASP A 67 5.46 -10.98 15.43
C ASP A 67 6.94 -10.61 15.22
N ALA A 68 7.46 -10.72 13.98
CA ALA A 68 8.80 -10.24 13.66
C ALA A 68 8.94 -8.71 13.80
N VAL A 69 7.83 -7.99 13.79
CA VAL A 69 7.77 -6.54 14.01
C VAL A 69 7.61 -6.28 15.50
N THR A 70 8.70 -6.01 16.19
CA THR A 70 8.69 -5.74 17.63
C THR A 70 8.37 -4.28 17.98
N ALA A 71 8.45 -3.36 17.01
CA ALA A 71 8.13 -1.95 17.21
C ALA A 71 6.65 -1.75 17.57
N ASP A 72 6.38 -0.85 18.52
CA ASP A 72 5.02 -0.46 18.95
C ASP A 72 4.59 0.90 18.37
N SER A 73 5.52 1.63 17.75
CA SER A 73 5.26 2.93 17.12
C SER A 73 6.07 3.11 15.86
N ILE A 74 5.58 3.95 14.94
CA ILE A 74 6.25 4.33 13.69
C ILE A 74 5.84 5.76 13.33
N ALA A 75 6.77 6.56 12.83
CA ALA A 75 6.57 7.97 12.48
C ALA A 75 5.95 8.82 13.62
N GLY A 76 6.16 8.42 14.88
CA GLY A 76 5.59 9.09 16.05
C GLY A 76 4.16 8.67 16.40
N GLU A 77 3.56 7.69 15.70
CA GLU A 77 2.24 7.16 15.96
C GLU A 77 2.30 5.72 16.47
N THR A 78 1.34 5.35 17.32
CA THR A 78 1.17 3.96 17.79
C THR A 78 0.75 3.06 16.62
N ILE A 79 1.39 1.90 16.50
CA ILE A 79 1.01 0.87 15.53
C ILE A 79 -0.28 0.21 16.01
N ILE A 80 -1.33 0.26 15.20
CA ILE A 80 -2.64 -0.33 15.48
C ILE A 80 -2.85 -1.69 14.82
N SER A 81 -2.10 -1.99 13.75
CA SER A 81 -2.16 -3.32 13.14
C SER A 81 -0.88 -3.70 12.43
N LYS A 82 -0.54 -4.99 12.45
CA LYS A 82 0.57 -5.64 11.75
C LYS A 82 -0.02 -6.84 11.02
N GLN A 83 0.02 -6.83 9.68
CA GLN A 83 -0.69 -7.81 8.85
C GLN A 83 0.26 -8.45 7.84
N THR A 84 0.20 -9.77 7.74
CA THR A 84 0.84 -10.59 6.69
C THR A 84 -0.19 -11.36 5.87
N HIS A 85 -1.46 -11.28 6.27
CA HIS A 85 -2.60 -11.88 5.58
C HIS A 85 -3.72 -10.86 5.42
N ALA A 86 -4.46 -10.96 4.34
CA ALA A 86 -5.61 -10.10 4.07
C ALA A 86 -6.77 -10.46 5.02
N PRO A 87 -7.33 -9.50 5.76
CA PRO A 87 -8.35 -9.79 6.78
C PRO A 87 -9.66 -10.33 6.19
N GLY A 88 -9.96 -10.03 4.92
CA GLY A 88 -11.23 -10.44 4.30
C GLY A 88 -11.29 -11.91 3.88
N ASN A 89 -10.18 -12.51 3.47
CA ASN A 89 -10.16 -13.87 2.94
C ASN A 89 -9.01 -14.74 3.47
N GLY A 90 -8.18 -14.21 4.38
CA GLY A 90 -7.04 -14.92 4.95
C GLY A 90 -5.88 -15.19 3.97
N ALA A 91 -5.91 -14.63 2.76
CA ALA A 91 -4.84 -14.84 1.78
C ALA A 91 -3.54 -14.16 2.23
N ALA A 92 -2.40 -14.86 2.08
CA ALA A 92 -1.10 -14.26 2.35
C ALA A 92 -0.83 -13.09 1.40
N ILE A 93 -0.39 -11.94 1.94
CA ILE A 93 -0.03 -10.77 1.13
C ILE A 93 1.40 -10.85 0.59
N GLY A 94 2.17 -11.85 1.02
CA GLY A 94 3.56 -12.07 0.60
C GLY A 94 4.50 -10.95 1.02
N GLY A 95 4.29 -10.41 2.21
CA GLY A 95 5.02 -9.30 2.81
C GLY A 95 4.35 -8.83 4.10
N LEU A 96 4.60 -7.59 4.47
CA LEU A 96 4.11 -6.95 5.70
C LEU A 96 3.31 -5.70 5.36
N LYS A 97 2.17 -5.50 6.04
CA LYS A 97 1.49 -4.21 6.14
C LYS A 97 1.40 -3.78 7.61
N VAL A 98 1.77 -2.54 7.89
CA VAL A 98 1.65 -1.90 9.21
C VAL A 98 0.78 -0.67 9.08
N SER A 99 -0.13 -0.46 10.02
CA SER A 99 -1.02 0.71 10.01
C SER A 99 -1.00 1.42 11.35
N THR A 100 -1.11 2.73 11.29
CA THR A 100 -1.33 3.65 12.40
C THR A 100 -2.69 4.32 12.24
N GLU A 101 -3.03 5.30 13.06
CA GLU A 101 -4.28 6.04 12.94
C GLU A 101 -4.33 6.86 11.64
N ASN A 102 -3.22 7.52 11.28
CA ASN A 102 -3.19 8.46 10.15
C ASN A 102 -2.26 8.03 9.01
N GLY A 103 -1.81 6.78 8.98
CA GLY A 103 -0.93 6.31 7.93
C GLY A 103 -0.78 4.81 7.91
N TRP A 104 -0.15 4.33 6.84
CA TRP A 104 0.23 2.93 6.72
C TRP A 104 1.42 2.77 5.78
N PHE A 105 2.12 1.67 5.93
CA PHE A 105 3.02 1.20 4.89
C PHE A 105 2.80 -0.29 4.60
N ALA A 106 3.18 -0.70 3.39
CA ALA A 106 3.26 -2.10 3.00
C ALA A 106 4.61 -2.38 2.32
N ALA A 107 5.32 -3.39 2.79
CA ALA A 107 6.59 -3.84 2.23
C ALA A 107 6.43 -5.22 1.61
N ARG A 108 6.88 -5.40 0.36
CA ARG A 108 6.81 -6.68 -0.34
C ARG A 108 7.99 -6.87 -1.30
N PRO A 109 8.50 -8.09 -1.47
CA PRO A 109 9.53 -8.39 -2.45
C PRO A 109 8.98 -8.24 -3.88
N SER A 110 9.81 -7.78 -4.80
CA SER A 110 9.50 -7.84 -6.24
C SER A 110 9.63 -9.27 -6.76
N GLY A 111 8.66 -9.72 -7.54
CA GLY A 111 8.72 -11.05 -8.19
C GLY A 111 9.73 -11.12 -9.33
N THR A 112 10.06 -10.00 -9.96
CA THR A 112 10.84 -9.93 -11.20
C THR A 112 12.15 -9.18 -11.08
N GLU A 113 12.34 -8.38 -10.01
CA GLU A 113 13.50 -7.52 -9.82
C GLU A 113 14.21 -7.84 -8.51
N ASN A 114 15.49 -7.48 -8.39
CA ASN A 114 16.28 -7.63 -7.17
C ASN A 114 16.07 -6.47 -6.20
N VAL A 115 14.80 -6.21 -5.88
CA VAL A 115 14.37 -5.18 -4.94
C VAL A 115 13.21 -5.66 -4.08
N TYR A 116 13.01 -5.02 -2.94
CA TYR A 116 11.69 -4.96 -2.30
C TYR A 116 11.11 -3.55 -2.47
N LYS A 117 9.81 -3.45 -2.37
CA LYS A 117 9.07 -2.20 -2.55
C LYS A 117 8.35 -1.85 -1.25
N ILE A 118 8.49 -0.59 -0.83
CA ILE A 118 7.69 -0.03 0.25
C ILE A 118 6.70 0.95 -0.36
N TYR A 119 5.44 0.74 -0.10
CA TYR A 119 4.33 1.64 -0.40
C TYR A 119 3.92 2.29 0.90
N ALA A 120 3.78 3.59 0.96
CA ALA A 120 3.30 4.27 2.16
C ALA A 120 2.34 5.40 1.82
N GLU A 121 1.44 5.67 2.76
CA GLU A 121 0.47 6.73 2.66
C GLU A 121 0.27 7.38 4.04
N SER A 122 0.19 8.69 4.06
CA SER A 122 -0.08 9.50 5.24
C SER A 122 -1.21 10.48 4.97
N PHE A 123 -2.10 10.64 5.94
CA PHE A 123 -3.17 11.65 5.92
C PHE A 123 -2.83 12.90 6.76
N ILE A 124 -1.58 13.03 7.25
CA ILE A 124 -1.12 14.20 8.01
C ILE A 124 -0.43 15.20 7.10
N SER A 125 0.72 14.81 6.50
CA SER A 125 1.54 15.69 5.66
C SER A 125 2.59 14.91 4.86
N ALA A 126 3.25 15.59 3.92
CA ALA A 126 4.38 15.04 3.18
C ALA A 126 5.58 14.73 4.09
N GLU A 127 5.85 15.56 5.09
CA GLU A 127 6.93 15.35 6.07
C GLU A 127 6.65 14.14 6.96
N HIS A 128 5.38 13.90 7.31
CA HIS A 128 4.98 12.69 8.03
C HIS A 128 5.17 11.44 7.16
N LEU A 129 4.80 11.52 5.88
CA LEU A 129 5.04 10.44 4.92
C LEU A 129 6.54 10.11 4.78
N ASP A 130 7.40 11.12 4.68
CA ASP A 130 8.85 10.89 4.56
C ASP A 130 9.43 10.23 5.83
N ARG A 131 8.97 10.61 7.03
CA ARG A 131 9.32 9.91 8.28
C ARG A 131 8.81 8.48 8.30
N LEU A 132 7.56 8.28 7.91
CA LEU A 132 6.96 6.94 7.84
C LEU A 132 7.75 6.01 6.90
N LEU A 133 8.19 6.51 5.75
CA LEU A 133 9.02 5.74 4.81
C LEU A 133 10.40 5.42 5.39
N ALA A 134 11.05 6.38 6.04
CA ALA A 134 12.37 6.15 6.65
C ALA A 134 12.30 5.09 7.76
N ASP A 135 11.32 5.21 8.65
CA ASP A 135 11.10 4.25 9.72
C ASP A 135 10.69 2.87 9.19
N ALA A 136 9.83 2.83 8.15
CA ALA A 136 9.42 1.59 7.50
C ALA A 136 10.61 0.86 6.86
N GLN A 137 11.50 1.60 6.19
CA GLN A 137 12.71 1.03 5.61
C GLN A 137 13.63 0.47 6.70
N ALA A 138 13.91 1.24 7.75
CA ALA A 138 14.74 0.80 8.87
C ALA A 138 14.16 -0.45 9.56
N LEU A 139 12.83 -0.50 9.75
CA LEU A 139 12.13 -1.66 10.31
C LEU A 139 12.29 -2.89 9.42
N VAL A 140 12.04 -2.78 8.13
CA VAL A 140 12.20 -3.89 7.19
C VAL A 140 13.64 -4.38 7.15
N GLU A 141 14.62 -3.47 7.06
CA GLU A 141 16.06 -3.79 7.06
C GLU A 141 16.48 -4.54 8.33
N SER A 142 15.94 -4.17 9.49
CA SER A 142 16.24 -4.86 10.76
C SER A 142 15.75 -6.31 10.79
N VAL A 143 14.74 -6.66 10.01
CA VAL A 143 14.17 -8.02 9.95
C VAL A 143 14.84 -8.88 8.89
N ILE A 144 15.26 -8.27 7.77
CA ILE A 144 15.85 -9.00 6.63
C ILE A 144 17.39 -8.99 6.62
N ALA A 145 18.01 -8.43 7.66
CA ALA A 145 19.48 -8.32 7.83
C ALA A 145 20.19 -9.69 7.83
#